data_92b58545f48a3a73da01b056b5cebd38
#
_entry.id   92b58545f48a3a73da01b056b5cebd38
#
_cell.length_a   1.000
_cell.length_b   1.000
_cell.length_c   1.000
_cell.angle_alpha   90.00
_cell.angle_beta   90.00
_cell.angle_gamma   90.00
#
_symmetry.space_group_name_H-M   'P 1'
#
loop_
_entity.id
_entity.type
_entity.pdbx_description
1 polymer ?
#
loop_
_entity_poly.entity_id
_entity_poly.type
_entity_poly.pdbx_seq_one_letter_code
_entity_poly.pdbx_strand_id
1 'polypeptide(L)'
;FVFFRLFGVCTIQNIDFPYVLTGMLGLYLLLCAYAAIGLFVSSLTSYQVMAAFGTLFILAMFNYVGGVWQDYEFVRDITYWLSIRGRTEEFIYGLICSEDVLYFLIVIFLFLTWTVYRLINRVQKRSWTTRWGIYLGVFLVSIMLGYMSSRPALMAYHDSTRTKSNSLSKSSQEIVALLDGKVKITTYTNLLDKDFWSTLPNHINFDKETFRPYARFKPDLKIRYVYFYDNANNSELDEQYPDMSDEERAKQISESYGVPFSIFLSP
;
A
#
# COMPACT_ATOMS: atom_id res chain seq x y z
N PHE A 1 16.20 -8.21 -22.83
CA PHE A 1 15.28 -7.23 -23.44
C PHE A 1 15.09 -7.46 -24.94
N VAL A 2 16.16 -7.50 -25.74
CA VAL A 2 16.12 -7.74 -27.21
C VAL A 2 15.48 -9.10 -27.53
N PHE A 3 15.85 -10.15 -26.80
CA PHE A 3 15.31 -11.50 -26.96
C PHE A 3 13.80 -11.54 -26.66
N PHE A 4 13.35 -10.88 -25.60
CA PHE A 4 11.93 -10.81 -25.23
C PHE A 4 11.11 -10.05 -26.27
N ARG A 5 11.69 -8.96 -26.83
CA ARG A 5 11.07 -8.19 -27.93
C ARG A 5 10.94 -9.03 -29.19
N LEU A 6 12.00 -9.76 -29.57
CA LEU A 6 12.01 -10.62 -30.75
C LEU A 6 11.01 -11.79 -30.61
N PHE A 7 11.00 -12.45 -29.45
CA PHE A 7 10.08 -13.55 -29.16
C PHE A 7 8.63 -13.07 -29.17
N GLY A 8 8.37 -11.93 -28.54
CA GLY A 8 7.04 -11.34 -28.49
C GLY A 8 6.51 -10.97 -29.88
N VAL A 9 7.31 -10.32 -30.72
CA VAL A 9 6.92 -9.96 -32.10
C VAL A 9 6.69 -11.21 -32.97
N CYS A 10 7.42 -12.30 -32.73
CA CYS A 10 7.26 -13.53 -33.51
C CYS A 10 6.07 -14.39 -33.05
N THR A 11 5.65 -14.27 -31.78
CA THR A 11 4.68 -15.21 -31.18
C THR A 11 3.31 -14.60 -30.92
N ILE A 12 3.23 -13.28 -30.66
CA ILE A 12 2.00 -12.58 -30.29
C ILE A 12 1.75 -11.43 -31.26
N GLN A 13 0.67 -11.51 -32.01
CA GLN A 13 0.18 -10.40 -32.83
C GLN A 13 -0.34 -9.29 -31.89
N ASN A 14 0.20 -8.08 -32.00
CA ASN A 14 -0.23 -6.88 -31.24
C ASN A 14 0.18 -6.82 -29.75
N ILE A 15 1.47 -7.01 -29.43
CA ILE A 15 1.97 -6.73 -28.08
C ILE A 15 1.93 -5.22 -27.82
N ASP A 16 1.36 -4.87 -26.67
CA ASP A 16 1.45 -3.51 -26.10
C ASP A 16 2.80 -3.33 -25.38
N PHE A 17 3.82 -2.89 -26.13
CA PHE A 17 5.16 -2.70 -25.58
C PHE A 17 5.23 -1.73 -24.40
N PRO A 18 4.56 -0.57 -24.39
CA PRO A 18 4.53 0.33 -23.25
C PRO A 18 4.01 -0.35 -22.00
N TYR A 19 2.95 -1.14 -22.12
CA TYR A 19 2.37 -1.90 -21.02
C TYR A 19 3.38 -2.90 -20.41
N VAL A 20 3.99 -3.74 -21.25
CA VAL A 20 5.00 -4.71 -20.83
C VAL A 20 6.21 -4.03 -20.19
N LEU A 21 6.65 -2.90 -20.75
CA LEU A 21 7.79 -2.13 -20.24
C LEU A 21 7.50 -1.56 -18.85
N THR A 22 6.27 -1.13 -18.59
CA THR A 22 5.82 -0.64 -17.30
C THR A 22 5.87 -1.75 -16.24
N GLY A 23 5.34 -2.94 -16.54
CA GLY A 23 5.43 -4.09 -15.64
C GLY A 23 6.89 -4.50 -15.35
N MET A 24 7.76 -4.49 -16.38
CA MET A 24 9.18 -4.74 -16.20
C MET A 24 9.86 -3.70 -15.32
N LEU A 25 9.51 -2.42 -15.44
CA LEU A 25 10.03 -1.35 -14.59
C LEU A 25 9.67 -1.59 -13.13
N GLY A 26 8.41 -1.91 -12.84
CA GLY A 26 7.96 -2.21 -11.48
C GLY A 26 8.72 -3.40 -10.86
N LEU A 27 8.85 -4.50 -11.61
CA LEU A 27 9.63 -5.65 -11.17
C LEU A 27 11.10 -5.32 -10.95
N TYR A 28 11.70 -4.53 -11.82
CA TYR A 28 13.09 -4.09 -11.69
C TYR A 28 13.30 -3.25 -10.42
N LEU A 29 12.42 -2.29 -10.14
CA LEU A 29 12.48 -1.47 -8.93
C LEU A 29 12.29 -2.32 -7.67
N LEU A 30 11.36 -3.27 -7.69
CA LEU A 30 11.14 -4.22 -6.59
C LEU A 30 12.41 -5.05 -6.32
N LEU A 31 13.01 -5.63 -7.36
CA LEU A 31 14.24 -6.42 -7.22
C LEU A 31 15.40 -5.58 -6.69
N CYS A 32 15.55 -4.34 -7.14
CA CYS A 32 16.56 -3.42 -6.62
C CYS A 32 16.34 -3.10 -5.12
N ALA A 33 15.07 -2.89 -4.70
CA ALA A 33 14.74 -2.68 -3.29
C ALA A 33 15.07 -3.92 -2.45
N TYR A 34 14.70 -5.11 -2.91
CA TYR A 34 15.01 -6.37 -2.23
C TYR A 34 16.52 -6.62 -2.14
N ALA A 35 17.27 -6.33 -3.21
CA ALA A 35 18.71 -6.41 -3.21
C ALA A 35 19.35 -5.43 -2.22
N ALA A 36 18.86 -4.19 -2.14
CA ALA A 36 19.35 -3.19 -1.19
C ALA A 36 19.12 -3.62 0.26
N ILE A 37 17.93 -4.17 0.57
CA ILE A 37 17.62 -4.74 1.89
C ILE A 37 18.56 -5.92 2.21
N GLY A 38 18.71 -6.83 1.27
CA GLY A 38 19.60 -8.00 1.44
C GLY A 38 21.06 -7.61 1.67
N LEU A 39 21.58 -6.62 0.94
CA LEU A 39 22.93 -6.07 1.14
C LEU A 39 23.09 -5.46 2.54
N PHE A 40 22.10 -4.72 3.02
CA PHE A 40 22.12 -4.16 4.36
C PHE A 40 22.18 -5.28 5.41
N VAL A 41 21.28 -6.25 5.36
CA VAL A 41 21.25 -7.37 6.32
C VAL A 41 22.53 -8.18 6.26
N SER A 42 23.06 -8.48 5.06
CA SER A 42 24.35 -9.12 4.88
C SER A 42 25.51 -8.35 5.49
N SER A 43 25.44 -7.02 5.51
CA SER A 43 26.45 -6.18 6.17
C SER A 43 26.43 -6.30 7.70
N LEU A 44 25.31 -6.72 8.31
CA LEU A 44 25.15 -6.84 9.77
C LEU A 44 25.75 -8.14 10.33
N THR A 45 25.77 -9.21 9.56
CA THR A 45 26.20 -10.55 10.00
C THR A 45 27.29 -11.12 9.09
N SER A 46 28.09 -12.02 9.65
CA SER A 46 29.09 -12.77 8.89
C SER A 46 28.56 -14.14 8.41
N TYR A 47 27.38 -14.54 8.88
CA TYR A 47 26.79 -15.84 8.57
C TYR A 47 25.75 -15.69 7.45
N GLN A 48 25.97 -16.35 6.32
CA GLN A 48 25.08 -16.29 5.15
C GLN A 48 23.65 -16.71 5.45
N VAL A 49 23.47 -17.77 6.24
CA VAL A 49 22.16 -18.28 6.63
C VAL A 49 21.38 -17.25 7.45
N MET A 50 22.05 -16.60 8.42
CA MET A 50 21.43 -15.55 9.23
C MET A 50 21.08 -14.32 8.40
N ALA A 51 21.90 -13.99 7.40
CA ALA A 51 21.60 -12.91 6.46
C ALA A 51 20.35 -13.22 5.63
N ALA A 52 20.21 -14.44 5.14
CA ALA A 52 19.06 -14.88 4.37
C ALA A 52 17.76 -14.81 5.20
N PHE A 53 17.75 -15.40 6.40
CA PHE A 53 16.59 -15.34 7.31
C PHE A 53 16.24 -13.90 7.73
N GLY A 54 17.23 -13.08 8.06
CA GLY A 54 17.02 -11.69 8.40
C GLY A 54 16.43 -10.89 7.25
N THR A 55 16.87 -11.13 6.03
CA THR A 55 16.33 -10.51 4.82
C THR A 55 14.87 -10.93 4.62
N LEU A 56 14.56 -12.23 4.67
CA LEU A 56 13.20 -12.74 4.56
C LEU A 56 12.28 -12.16 5.63
N PHE A 57 12.75 -12.05 6.88
CA PHE A 57 12.00 -11.45 7.96
C PHE A 57 11.64 -9.98 7.69
N ILE A 58 12.61 -9.17 7.24
CA ILE A 58 12.37 -7.77 6.90
C ILE A 58 11.40 -7.66 5.72
N LEU A 59 11.58 -8.47 4.66
CA LEU A 59 10.68 -8.48 3.51
C LEU A 59 9.25 -8.88 3.91
N ALA A 60 9.10 -9.89 4.76
CA ALA A 60 7.80 -10.28 5.30
C ALA A 60 7.17 -9.13 6.10
N MET A 61 7.96 -8.45 6.95
CA MET A 61 7.48 -7.29 7.70
C MET A 61 6.96 -6.19 6.76
N PHE A 62 7.68 -5.83 5.70
CA PHE A 62 7.24 -4.85 4.71
C PHE A 62 5.98 -5.26 3.92
N ASN A 63 5.77 -6.58 3.74
CA ASN A 63 4.56 -7.09 3.09
C ASN A 63 3.33 -7.06 3.99
N TYR A 64 3.49 -7.32 5.29
CA TYR A 64 2.37 -7.46 6.22
C TYR A 64 2.09 -6.20 7.03
N VAL A 65 3.03 -5.26 7.11
CA VAL A 65 2.89 -4.04 7.93
C VAL A 65 1.67 -3.19 7.54
N GLY A 66 1.25 -3.21 6.28
CA GLY A 66 0.08 -2.48 5.80
C GLY A 66 -1.24 -2.91 6.43
N GLY A 67 -1.31 -4.10 7.03
CA GLY A 67 -2.49 -4.62 7.74
C GLY A 67 -2.45 -4.44 9.27
N VAL A 68 -1.34 -3.90 9.83
CA VAL A 68 -1.15 -3.82 11.28
C VAL A 68 -1.70 -2.50 11.82
N TRP A 69 -2.43 -2.56 12.96
CA TRP A 69 -2.99 -1.40 13.68
C TRP A 69 -3.79 -0.44 12.81
N GLN A 70 -4.66 -0.98 11.97
CA GLN A 70 -5.50 -0.22 11.05
C GLN A 70 -6.57 0.64 11.75
N ASP A 71 -6.85 0.40 13.04
CA ASP A 71 -7.85 1.12 13.85
C ASP A 71 -7.48 2.60 14.05
N TYR A 72 -6.19 2.92 14.05
CA TYR A 72 -5.68 4.27 14.27
C TYR A 72 -5.36 4.93 12.93
N GLU A 73 -6.07 6.00 12.57
CA GLU A 73 -5.93 6.70 11.28
C GLU A 73 -4.47 7.10 10.97
N PHE A 74 -3.78 7.68 11.94
CA PHE A 74 -2.37 8.07 11.77
C PHE A 74 -1.43 6.89 11.55
N VAL A 75 -1.63 5.79 12.28
CA VAL A 75 -0.80 4.57 12.15
C VAL A 75 -1.10 3.89 10.82
N ARG A 76 -2.37 3.83 10.43
CA ARG A 76 -2.81 3.27 9.16
C ARG A 76 -2.15 3.96 7.96
N ASP A 77 -2.08 5.28 7.96
CA ASP A 77 -1.45 6.02 6.86
C ASP A 77 0.06 5.76 6.77
N ILE A 78 0.75 5.63 7.91
CA ILE A 78 2.18 5.29 7.95
C ILE A 78 2.41 3.84 7.50
N THR A 79 1.65 2.89 8.03
CA THR A 79 1.82 1.47 7.72
C THR A 79 1.46 1.16 6.26
N TYR A 80 0.45 1.83 5.71
CA TYR A 80 0.12 1.77 4.29
C TYR A 80 1.28 2.29 3.43
N TRP A 81 1.84 3.46 3.78
CA TRP A 81 2.97 4.01 3.03
C TRP A 81 4.20 3.10 3.11
N LEU A 82 4.46 2.48 4.26
CA LEU A 82 5.61 1.60 4.47
C LEU A 82 5.46 0.25 3.74
N SER A 83 4.23 -0.19 3.45
CA SER A 83 3.96 -1.47 2.80
C SER A 83 4.45 -1.51 1.36
N ILE A 84 5.12 -2.59 0.98
CA ILE A 84 5.49 -2.88 -0.42
C ILE A 84 4.28 -3.44 -1.19
N ARG A 85 3.34 -4.05 -0.45
CA ARG A 85 2.17 -4.69 -1.05
C ARG A 85 1.32 -3.67 -1.82
N GLY A 86 0.88 -4.06 -3.01
CA GLY A 86 0.04 -3.23 -3.89
C GLY A 86 0.83 -2.27 -4.80
N ARG A 87 2.02 -1.80 -4.38
CA ARG A 87 2.77 -0.81 -5.18
C ARG A 87 3.29 -1.32 -6.51
N THR A 88 3.60 -2.62 -6.60
CA THR A 88 4.00 -3.26 -7.88
C THR A 88 2.80 -3.60 -8.75
N GLU A 89 1.63 -3.76 -8.18
CA GLU A 89 0.41 -4.12 -8.92
C GLU A 89 0.03 -3.05 -9.93
N GLU A 90 0.16 -1.76 -9.59
CA GLU A 90 -0.10 -0.67 -10.53
C GLU A 90 0.81 -0.73 -11.77
N PHE A 91 2.09 -1.06 -11.60
CA PHE A 91 3.00 -1.26 -12.73
C PHE A 91 2.59 -2.47 -13.59
N ILE A 92 2.12 -3.55 -12.96
CA ILE A 92 1.64 -4.75 -13.67
C ILE A 92 0.38 -4.42 -14.48
N TYR A 93 -0.48 -3.55 -13.97
CA TYR A 93 -1.64 -3.05 -14.71
C TYR A 93 -1.30 -1.98 -15.75
N GLY A 94 -0.03 -1.60 -15.89
CA GLY A 94 0.44 -0.64 -16.88
C GLY A 94 0.33 0.81 -16.43
N LEU A 95 0.20 1.08 -15.15
CA LEU A 95 0.15 2.41 -14.58
C LEU A 95 1.46 2.75 -13.88
N ILE A 96 2.06 3.89 -14.22
CA ILE A 96 3.24 4.44 -13.55
C ILE A 96 2.77 5.61 -12.68
N CYS A 97 2.87 5.46 -11.37
CA CYS A 97 2.64 6.54 -10.42
C CYS A 97 3.98 7.06 -9.87
N SER A 98 4.15 8.38 -9.83
CA SER A 98 5.38 8.98 -9.27
C SER A 98 5.59 8.60 -7.81
N GLU A 99 4.51 8.44 -7.05
CA GLU A 99 4.55 8.00 -5.65
C GLU A 99 5.23 6.63 -5.50
N ASP A 100 4.87 5.66 -6.35
CA ASP A 100 5.39 4.30 -6.26
C ASP A 100 6.84 4.20 -6.74
N VAL A 101 7.19 4.93 -7.80
CA VAL A 101 8.59 5.05 -8.25
C VAL A 101 9.45 5.65 -7.14
N LEU A 102 9.04 6.79 -6.57
CA LEU A 102 9.77 7.46 -5.50
C LEU A 102 9.87 6.60 -4.24
N TYR A 103 8.82 5.85 -3.90
CA TYR A 103 8.86 4.90 -2.80
C TYR A 103 10.00 3.90 -2.96
N PHE A 104 10.10 3.21 -4.10
CA PHE A 104 11.18 2.25 -4.34
C PHE A 104 12.54 2.92 -4.30
N LEU A 105 12.69 4.11 -4.89
CA LEU A 105 13.95 4.86 -4.86
C LEU A 105 14.34 5.27 -3.43
N ILE A 106 13.39 5.69 -2.60
CA ILE A 106 13.62 6.04 -1.19
C ILE A 106 14.04 4.80 -0.40
N VAL A 107 13.38 3.66 -0.58
CA VAL A 107 13.75 2.41 0.10
C VAL A 107 15.16 1.96 -0.31
N ILE A 108 15.48 1.98 -1.60
CA ILE A 108 16.81 1.65 -2.12
C ILE A 108 17.85 2.59 -1.50
N PHE A 109 17.62 3.89 -1.56
CA PHE A 109 18.51 4.90 -0.99
C PHE A 109 18.74 4.70 0.51
N LEU A 110 17.68 4.46 1.29
CA LEU A 110 17.74 4.22 2.73
C LEU A 110 18.67 3.04 3.06
N PHE A 111 18.40 1.87 2.47
CA PHE A 111 19.14 0.66 2.79
C PHE A 111 20.58 0.67 2.25
N LEU A 112 20.81 1.24 1.07
CA LEU A 112 22.17 1.42 0.54
C LEU A 112 22.96 2.40 1.40
N THR A 113 22.38 3.53 1.82
CA THR A 113 23.03 4.49 2.71
C THR A 113 23.38 3.84 4.05
N TRP A 114 22.47 3.07 4.64
CA TRP A 114 22.73 2.31 5.85
C TRP A 114 23.84 1.28 5.66
N THR A 115 23.89 0.59 4.52
CA THR A 115 24.94 -0.38 4.18
C THR A 115 26.30 0.31 4.12
N VAL A 116 26.41 1.38 3.33
CA VAL A 116 27.66 2.15 3.21
C VAL A 116 28.12 2.70 4.57
N TYR A 117 27.18 3.28 5.32
CA TYR A 117 27.49 3.80 6.64
C TYR A 117 27.93 2.70 7.63
N ARG A 118 27.33 1.51 7.54
CA ARG A 118 27.76 0.34 8.33
C ARG A 118 29.18 -0.07 8.02
N LEU A 119 29.55 -0.12 6.74
CA LEU A 119 30.90 -0.46 6.31
C LEU A 119 31.92 0.57 6.76
N ILE A 120 31.61 1.87 6.64
CA ILE A 120 32.49 2.95 7.14
C ILE A 120 32.71 2.83 8.66
N ASN A 121 31.65 2.52 9.42
CA ASN A 121 31.75 2.39 10.87
C ASN A 121 32.56 1.16 11.34
N ARG A 122 32.80 0.18 10.47
CA ARG A 122 33.74 -0.93 10.79
C ARG A 122 35.19 -0.45 10.85
N VAL A 123 35.53 0.56 10.06
CA VAL A 123 36.88 1.11 9.98
C VAL A 123 37.06 2.27 10.97
N GLN A 124 36.04 3.15 11.08
CA GLN A 124 36.09 4.32 11.95
C GLN A 124 35.39 4.04 13.28
N LYS A 125 36.12 4.09 14.39
CA LYS A 125 35.53 3.99 15.74
C LYS A 125 34.83 5.31 16.10
N ARG A 126 33.55 5.42 15.78
CA ARG A 126 32.69 6.54 16.22
C ARG A 126 31.94 6.19 17.50
N SER A 127 31.53 7.22 18.27
CA SER A 127 30.73 7.03 19.48
C SER A 127 29.40 6.34 19.15
N TRP A 128 28.86 5.59 20.10
CA TRP A 128 27.58 4.87 19.94
C TRP A 128 26.41 5.84 19.61
N THR A 129 26.36 6.99 20.29
CA THR A 129 25.37 8.04 20.08
C THR A 129 25.40 8.61 18.64
N THR A 130 26.60 8.90 18.12
CA THR A 130 26.77 9.41 16.75
C THR A 130 26.33 8.37 15.72
N ARG A 131 26.60 7.08 15.96
CA ARG A 131 26.19 6.02 15.04
C ARG A 131 24.68 5.92 14.93
N TRP A 132 23.99 5.83 16.06
CA TRP A 132 22.51 5.74 16.07
C TRP A 132 21.86 7.03 15.58
N GLY A 133 22.43 8.18 15.89
CA GLY A 133 21.96 9.48 15.40
C GLY A 133 21.92 9.56 13.87
N ILE A 134 22.93 9.01 13.17
CA ILE A 134 22.96 9.01 11.71
C ILE A 134 21.95 8.01 11.13
N TYR A 135 21.84 6.77 11.68
CA TYR A 135 20.81 5.83 11.23
C TYR A 135 19.41 6.42 11.36
N LEU A 136 19.12 7.01 12.52
CA LEU A 136 17.83 7.65 12.77
C LEU A 136 17.64 8.90 11.86
N GLY A 137 18.65 9.70 11.65
CA GLY A 137 18.58 10.86 10.77
C GLY A 137 18.25 10.49 9.34
N VAL A 138 18.93 9.47 8.76
CA VAL A 138 18.65 8.98 7.41
C VAL A 138 17.23 8.41 7.34
N PHE A 139 16.78 7.68 8.36
CA PHE A 139 15.42 7.14 8.43
C PHE A 139 14.37 8.26 8.46
N LEU A 140 14.55 9.27 9.30
CA LEU A 140 13.62 10.41 9.37
C LEU A 140 13.57 11.21 8.06
N VAL A 141 14.70 11.41 7.40
CA VAL A 141 14.76 12.04 6.07
C VAL A 141 14.01 11.21 5.05
N SER A 142 14.15 9.88 5.07
CA SER A 142 13.43 8.98 4.17
C SER A 142 11.91 9.02 4.39
N ILE A 143 11.46 9.05 5.65
CA ILE A 143 10.03 9.23 5.98
C ILE A 143 9.52 10.59 5.47
N MET A 144 10.28 11.67 5.69
CA MET A 144 9.90 13.00 5.23
C MET A 144 9.79 13.06 3.71
N LEU A 145 10.74 12.49 2.98
CA LEU A 145 10.69 12.39 1.52
C LEU A 145 9.48 11.58 1.06
N GLY A 146 9.19 10.45 1.71
CA GLY A 146 8.00 9.63 1.43
C GLY A 146 6.70 10.38 1.67
N TYR A 147 6.59 11.07 2.79
CA TYR A 147 5.42 11.89 3.08
C TYR A 147 5.22 13.02 2.06
N MET A 148 6.31 13.64 1.61
CA MET A 148 6.24 14.66 0.55
C MET A 148 5.82 14.05 -0.78
N SER A 149 6.35 12.89 -1.15
CA SER A 149 6.02 12.21 -2.42
C SER A 149 4.57 11.78 -2.52
N SER A 150 3.92 11.48 -1.38
CA SER A 150 2.51 11.07 -1.31
C SER A 150 1.54 12.25 -1.32
N ARG A 151 2.03 13.49 -1.48
CA ARG A 151 1.13 14.64 -1.55
C ARG A 151 0.47 14.76 -2.91
N PRO A 152 -0.87 14.92 -2.97
CA PRO A 152 -1.61 14.98 -4.25
C PRO A 152 -1.08 16.03 -5.23
N ALA A 153 -0.54 17.13 -4.72
CA ALA A 153 0.03 18.21 -5.54
C ALA A 153 1.32 17.80 -6.30
N LEU A 154 2.00 16.75 -5.84
CA LEU A 154 3.25 16.24 -6.44
C LEU A 154 3.02 14.90 -7.18
N MET A 155 1.81 14.37 -7.15
CA MET A 155 1.47 13.13 -7.83
C MET A 155 1.39 13.34 -9.34
N ALA A 156 2.18 12.57 -10.06
CA ALA A 156 2.07 12.42 -11.51
C ALA A 156 1.83 10.95 -11.82
N TYR A 157 1.02 10.68 -12.83
CA TYR A 157 0.75 9.31 -13.26
C TYR A 157 0.77 9.23 -14.79
N HIS A 158 1.15 8.07 -15.29
CA HIS A 158 1.16 7.76 -16.71
C HIS A 158 0.55 6.39 -16.95
N ASP A 159 -0.58 6.35 -17.62
CA ASP A 159 -1.22 5.11 -18.03
C ASP A 159 -0.60 4.65 -19.36
N SER A 160 0.13 3.54 -19.31
CA SER A 160 0.82 2.94 -20.47
C SER A 160 -0.09 2.04 -21.29
N THR A 161 -1.31 1.72 -20.80
CA THR A 161 -2.24 0.86 -21.52
C THR A 161 -2.74 1.53 -22.78
N ARG A 162 -2.95 0.75 -23.83
CA ARG A 162 -3.44 1.22 -25.12
C ARG A 162 -4.82 1.87 -25.03
N THR A 163 -5.68 1.33 -24.18
CA THR A 163 -7.07 1.78 -23.95
C THR A 163 -7.20 2.81 -22.84
N LYS A 164 -6.10 3.13 -22.12
CA LYS A 164 -6.12 3.99 -20.93
C LYS A 164 -7.09 3.50 -19.87
N SER A 165 -7.16 2.16 -19.68
CA SER A 165 -8.13 1.49 -18.79
C SER A 165 -7.90 1.80 -17.30
N ASN A 166 -6.70 2.23 -16.92
CA ASN A 166 -6.35 2.56 -15.53
C ASN A 166 -6.50 4.05 -15.19
N SER A 167 -6.97 4.84 -16.13
CA SER A 167 -7.29 6.25 -15.92
C SER A 167 -8.77 6.51 -16.16
N LEU A 168 -9.30 7.54 -15.54
CA LEU A 168 -10.68 7.96 -15.82
C LEU A 168 -10.83 8.35 -17.29
N SER A 169 -11.98 7.99 -17.88
CA SER A 169 -12.33 8.45 -19.22
C SER A 169 -12.33 9.99 -19.28
N LYS A 170 -12.11 10.56 -20.46
CA LYS A 170 -12.13 12.02 -20.62
C LYS A 170 -13.43 12.64 -20.10
N SER A 171 -14.57 12.02 -20.39
CA SER A 171 -15.87 12.47 -19.89
C SER A 171 -15.96 12.42 -18.34
N SER A 172 -15.41 11.36 -17.72
CA SER A 172 -15.36 11.28 -16.26
C SER A 172 -14.43 12.32 -15.65
N GLN A 173 -13.29 12.62 -16.30
CA GLN A 173 -12.37 13.69 -15.88
C GLN A 173 -13.05 15.06 -15.93
N GLU A 174 -13.80 15.35 -17.00
CA GLU A 174 -14.57 16.57 -17.16
C GLU A 174 -15.64 16.72 -16.06
N ILE A 175 -16.37 15.64 -15.76
CA ILE A 175 -17.37 15.63 -14.69
C ILE A 175 -16.71 15.89 -13.32
N VAL A 176 -15.59 15.20 -13.03
CA VAL A 176 -14.86 15.39 -11.77
C VAL A 176 -14.31 16.82 -11.67
N ALA A 177 -13.86 17.41 -12.77
CA ALA A 177 -13.39 18.80 -12.80
C ALA A 177 -14.50 19.84 -12.56
N LEU A 178 -15.75 19.50 -12.89
CA LEU A 178 -16.92 20.34 -12.63
C LEU A 178 -17.38 20.30 -11.16
N LEU A 179 -16.88 19.35 -10.37
CA LEU A 179 -17.21 19.26 -8.94
C LEU A 179 -16.49 20.37 -8.17
N ASP A 180 -17.20 21.46 -7.90
CA ASP A 180 -16.70 22.56 -7.07
C ASP A 180 -16.67 22.16 -5.59
N GLY A 181 -15.57 22.55 -4.90
CA GLY A 181 -15.42 22.32 -3.47
C GLY A 181 -14.91 20.91 -3.10
N LYS A 182 -15.02 20.61 -1.81
CA LYS A 182 -14.53 19.33 -1.25
C LYS A 182 -15.57 18.24 -1.43
N VAL A 183 -15.15 17.12 -2.01
CA VAL A 183 -16.00 15.94 -2.14
C VAL A 183 -15.78 15.01 -0.95
N LYS A 184 -16.88 14.57 -0.32
CA LYS A 184 -16.86 13.62 0.79
C LYS A 184 -17.69 12.40 0.44
N ILE A 185 -17.06 11.25 0.40
CA ILE A 185 -17.74 9.95 0.31
C ILE A 185 -17.92 9.44 1.73
N THR A 186 -19.13 9.03 2.09
CA THR A 186 -19.39 8.38 3.38
C THR A 186 -19.87 6.97 3.10
N THR A 187 -19.08 5.98 3.53
CA THR A 187 -19.43 4.57 3.46
C THR A 187 -20.11 4.16 4.75
N TYR A 188 -21.33 3.65 4.66
CA TYR A 188 -22.08 3.12 5.78
C TYR A 188 -21.95 1.60 5.78
N THR A 189 -21.34 1.06 6.82
CA THR A 189 -21.09 -0.39 6.97
C THR A 189 -21.98 -0.96 8.04
N ASN A 190 -22.94 -1.80 7.63
CA ASN A 190 -23.74 -2.60 8.55
C ASN A 190 -23.03 -3.92 8.83
N LEU A 191 -22.70 -4.19 10.10
CA LEU A 191 -21.96 -5.38 10.52
C LEU A 191 -22.73 -6.69 10.27
N LEU A 192 -24.06 -6.63 10.16
CA LEU A 192 -24.91 -7.80 9.92
C LEU A 192 -25.15 -8.07 8.43
N ASP A 193 -24.66 -7.21 7.52
CA ASP A 193 -24.76 -7.40 6.08
C ASP A 193 -23.76 -8.45 5.57
N LYS A 194 -23.93 -8.94 4.34
CA LYS A 194 -23.07 -9.98 3.74
C LYS A 194 -21.66 -9.46 3.41
N ASP A 195 -21.55 -8.22 2.96
CA ASP A 195 -20.31 -7.64 2.40
C ASP A 195 -19.59 -6.68 3.36
N PHE A 196 -19.92 -6.70 4.66
CA PHE A 196 -19.36 -5.79 5.65
C PHE A 196 -17.84 -5.87 5.78
N TRP A 197 -17.25 -7.02 5.54
CA TRP A 197 -15.84 -7.31 5.79
C TRP A 197 -14.87 -6.41 5.00
N SER A 198 -15.25 -6.00 3.77
CA SER A 198 -14.40 -5.21 2.87
C SER A 198 -14.16 -3.78 3.37
N THR A 199 -15.05 -3.27 4.21
CA THR A 199 -15.03 -1.88 4.72
C THR A 199 -14.69 -1.78 6.20
N LEU A 200 -14.40 -2.91 6.86
CA LEU A 200 -13.93 -2.92 8.26
C LEU A 200 -12.64 -2.14 8.45
N PRO A 201 -12.34 -1.65 9.67
CA PRO A 201 -11.12 -0.85 9.95
C PRO A 201 -9.82 -1.48 9.45
N ASN A 202 -9.70 -2.80 9.55
CA ASN A 202 -8.54 -3.56 9.07
C ASN A 202 -8.46 -3.71 7.53
N HIS A 203 -9.51 -3.36 6.79
CA HIS A 203 -9.58 -3.42 5.33
C HIS A 203 -9.72 -2.05 4.65
N ILE A 204 -9.81 -0.94 5.40
CA ILE A 204 -10.00 0.42 4.88
C ILE A 204 -8.97 0.79 3.80
N ASN A 205 -7.70 0.40 3.97
CA ASN A 205 -6.67 0.72 2.98
C ASN A 205 -6.97 0.06 1.64
N PHE A 206 -7.47 -1.16 1.65
CA PHE A 206 -7.86 -1.89 0.44
C PHE A 206 -9.09 -1.25 -0.22
N ASP A 207 -10.09 -0.85 0.56
CA ASP A 207 -11.27 -0.14 0.03
C ASP A 207 -10.90 1.23 -0.57
N LYS A 208 -10.01 1.98 0.09
CA LYS A 208 -9.50 3.26 -0.44
C LYS A 208 -8.80 3.13 -1.78
N GLU A 209 -8.17 2.00 -2.08
CA GLU A 209 -7.52 1.77 -3.38
C GLU A 209 -8.53 1.80 -4.53
N THR A 210 -9.77 1.35 -4.31
CA THR A 210 -10.86 1.42 -5.29
C THR A 210 -11.17 2.86 -5.71
N PHE A 211 -11.02 3.82 -4.80
CA PHE A 211 -11.26 5.25 -5.06
C PHE A 211 -10.02 6.01 -5.53
N ARG A 212 -8.86 5.38 -5.56
CA ARG A 212 -7.58 6.00 -5.94
C ARG A 212 -7.60 6.64 -7.35
N PRO A 213 -8.23 6.04 -8.38
CA PRO A 213 -8.36 6.70 -9.69
C PRO A 213 -9.08 8.04 -9.62
N TYR A 214 -10.09 8.16 -8.76
CA TYR A 214 -10.84 9.41 -8.57
C TYR A 214 -10.05 10.42 -7.75
N ALA A 215 -9.37 9.98 -6.70
CA ALA A 215 -8.54 10.83 -5.84
C ALA A 215 -7.39 11.50 -6.62
N ARG A 216 -6.88 10.88 -7.68
CA ARG A 216 -5.87 11.48 -8.58
C ARG A 216 -6.36 12.75 -9.27
N PHE A 217 -7.64 12.79 -9.63
CA PHE A 217 -8.26 13.95 -10.30
C PHE A 217 -8.91 14.93 -9.32
N LYS A 218 -9.25 14.46 -8.11
CA LYS A 218 -9.86 15.26 -7.05
C LYS A 218 -9.10 15.05 -5.73
N PRO A 219 -7.98 15.77 -5.53
CA PRO A 219 -7.13 15.62 -4.33
C PRO A 219 -7.84 15.91 -3.01
N ASP A 220 -8.94 16.69 -3.06
CA ASP A 220 -9.76 17.05 -1.91
C ASP A 220 -10.80 15.98 -1.55
N LEU A 221 -10.82 14.84 -2.25
CA LEU A 221 -11.69 13.71 -1.95
C LEU A 221 -11.39 13.17 -0.55
N LYS A 222 -12.40 13.16 0.32
CA LYS A 222 -12.31 12.55 1.65
C LYS A 222 -13.27 11.38 1.75
N ILE A 223 -12.77 10.25 2.24
CA ILE A 223 -13.57 9.06 2.49
C ILE A 223 -13.74 8.92 4.00
N ARG A 224 -14.97 8.74 4.45
CA ARG A 224 -15.34 8.52 5.84
C ARG A 224 -16.10 7.21 5.94
N TYR A 225 -15.83 6.45 6.99
CA TYR A 225 -16.55 5.21 7.31
C TYR A 225 -17.41 5.45 8.54
N VAL A 226 -18.65 4.96 8.48
CA VAL A 226 -19.61 4.96 9.59
C VAL A 226 -20.03 3.51 9.79
N TYR A 227 -19.78 3.01 10.98
CA TYR A 227 -20.07 1.64 11.36
C TYR A 227 -21.33 1.59 12.21
N PHE A 228 -22.21 0.66 11.89
CA PHE A 228 -23.43 0.44 12.67
C PHE A 228 -23.84 -1.05 12.57
N TYR A 229 -24.77 -1.46 13.37
CA TYR A 229 -25.43 -2.74 13.24
C TYR A 229 -26.94 -2.53 13.26
N ASP A 230 -27.62 -3.12 12.33
CA ASP A 230 -29.08 -3.12 12.21
C ASP A 230 -29.50 -4.36 11.47
N ASN A 231 -30.76 -4.74 11.60
CA ASN A 231 -31.30 -5.93 10.93
C ASN A 231 -30.97 -5.89 9.44
N ALA A 232 -30.33 -6.95 8.97
CA ALA A 232 -29.95 -7.12 7.57
C ALA A 232 -30.59 -8.41 7.04
N ASN A 233 -30.96 -8.41 5.76
CA ASN A 233 -31.47 -9.61 5.09
C ASN A 233 -30.33 -10.61 4.80
N ASN A 234 -29.77 -11.19 5.86
CA ASN A 234 -28.65 -12.13 5.79
C ASN A 234 -29.07 -13.52 6.31
N SER A 235 -29.65 -14.32 5.41
CA SER A 235 -30.12 -15.67 5.74
C SER A 235 -29.01 -16.57 6.28
N GLU A 236 -27.77 -16.41 5.87
CA GLU A 236 -26.65 -17.21 6.38
C GLU A 236 -26.37 -16.90 7.85
N LEU A 237 -26.48 -15.63 8.22
CA LEU A 237 -26.31 -15.19 9.60
C LEU A 237 -27.48 -15.65 10.48
N ASP A 238 -28.70 -15.63 9.93
CA ASP A 238 -29.89 -16.08 10.63
C ASP A 238 -29.86 -17.60 10.89
N GLU A 239 -29.36 -18.39 9.95
CA GLU A 239 -29.16 -19.83 10.11
C GLU A 239 -28.02 -20.15 11.11
N GLN A 240 -26.97 -19.36 11.11
CA GLN A 240 -25.81 -19.56 12.00
C GLN A 240 -26.10 -19.17 13.46
N TYR A 241 -26.95 -18.17 13.67
CA TYR A 241 -27.27 -17.60 15.00
C TYR A 241 -28.79 -17.38 15.17
N PRO A 242 -29.61 -18.42 15.14
CA PRO A 242 -31.07 -18.30 15.10
C PRO A 242 -31.69 -17.66 16.37
N ASP A 243 -31.06 -17.87 17.55
CA ASP A 243 -31.60 -17.44 18.82
C ASP A 243 -30.91 -16.19 19.41
N MET A 244 -29.99 -15.56 18.65
CA MET A 244 -29.27 -14.37 19.11
C MET A 244 -29.95 -13.08 18.66
N SER A 245 -29.94 -12.08 19.54
CA SER A 245 -30.31 -10.71 19.18
C SER A 245 -29.29 -10.10 18.22
N ASP A 246 -29.67 -9.06 17.48
CA ASP A 246 -28.78 -8.37 16.52
C ASP A 246 -27.54 -7.80 17.23
N GLU A 247 -27.67 -7.32 18.46
CA GLU A 247 -26.53 -6.85 19.28
C GLU A 247 -25.57 -7.99 19.63
N GLU A 248 -26.06 -9.13 20.03
CA GLU A 248 -25.23 -10.30 20.38
C GLU A 248 -24.50 -10.83 19.12
N ARG A 249 -25.20 -10.93 17.99
CA ARG A 249 -24.63 -11.29 16.69
C ARG A 249 -23.52 -10.33 16.29
N ALA A 250 -23.79 -9.03 16.35
CA ALA A 250 -22.82 -7.98 16.01
C ALA A 250 -21.60 -8.03 16.93
N LYS A 251 -21.77 -8.28 18.22
CA LYS A 251 -20.67 -8.42 19.17
C LYS A 251 -19.81 -9.64 18.85
N GLN A 252 -20.42 -10.79 18.56
CA GLN A 252 -19.68 -12.00 18.21
C GLN A 252 -18.92 -11.86 16.89
N ILE A 253 -19.53 -11.21 15.87
CA ILE A 253 -18.86 -10.94 14.61
C ILE A 253 -17.69 -9.98 14.82
N SER A 254 -17.87 -8.89 15.58
CA SER A 254 -16.81 -7.93 15.85
C SER A 254 -15.60 -8.57 16.52
N GLU A 255 -15.84 -9.47 17.48
CA GLU A 255 -14.79 -10.24 18.16
C GLU A 255 -14.07 -11.21 17.20
N SER A 256 -14.80 -11.88 16.30
CA SER A 256 -14.22 -12.82 15.32
C SER A 256 -13.30 -12.12 14.31
N TYR A 257 -13.60 -10.87 13.95
CA TYR A 257 -12.79 -10.04 13.05
C TYR A 257 -11.75 -9.17 13.78
N GLY A 258 -11.68 -9.25 15.13
CA GLY A 258 -10.72 -8.49 15.93
C GLY A 258 -10.95 -6.98 15.92
N VAL A 259 -12.21 -6.55 15.70
CA VAL A 259 -12.60 -5.14 15.66
C VAL A 259 -13.32 -4.78 16.95
N PRO A 260 -13.00 -3.64 17.62
CA PRO A 260 -13.68 -3.25 18.84
C PRO A 260 -15.18 -2.99 18.59
N PHE A 261 -16.06 -3.65 19.35
CA PHE A 261 -17.50 -3.46 19.20
C PHE A 261 -17.95 -2.00 19.46
N SER A 262 -17.18 -1.26 20.26
CA SER A 262 -17.48 0.13 20.64
C SER A 262 -17.50 1.13 19.47
N ILE A 263 -16.99 0.76 18.30
CA ILE A 263 -17.03 1.64 17.11
C ILE A 263 -18.36 1.56 16.35
N PHE A 264 -19.16 0.52 16.62
CA PHE A 264 -20.44 0.32 15.97
C PHE A 264 -21.53 1.07 16.71
N LEU A 265 -22.26 1.91 15.97
CA LEU A 265 -23.40 2.64 16.51
C LEU A 265 -24.60 1.68 16.60
N SER A 266 -25.31 1.71 17.72
CA SER A 266 -26.62 1.06 17.83
C SER A 266 -27.64 1.79 16.97
N PRO A 267 -28.67 1.09 16.47
CA PRO A 267 -29.76 1.71 15.74
C PRO A 267 -30.50 2.76 16.55
#